data_01cdc37f43e6829cfaa77b3095fb6637
#
_entry.id   01cdc37f43e6829cfaa77b3095fb6637
#
_cell.length_a   1.000
_cell.length_b   1.000
_cell.length_c   1.000
_cell.angle_alpha   90.00
_cell.angle_beta   90.00
_cell.angle_gamma   90.00
#
_symmetry.space_group_name_H-M   'P 1'
#
loop_
_entity.id
_entity.type
_entity.pdbx_description
1 polymer ?
#
loop_
_entity_poly.entity_id
_entity_poly.type
_entity_poly.pdbx_seq_one_letter_code
_entity_poly.pdbx_strand_id
1 'polypeptide(L)'
;MSTTLKKINDFLAGLPMTIVAGIFLLLDLVPHLMEEFGGTPVQLSFLPFDPAWVTIFICGIPLLYLAIWRITYNRGVSKISSALLICIAMFAALSIGELFAAGEVAFIMALGALLEDATTNRAKKGLKKLISLAPTQGRRIREGKEEMIPAEEIRKGDDLRILPGEIIPVDGKILTGETSVDQSIMTGESLPVDKTVGDGVFCGTINRFGAIDITATQVGEDSSLQKLIRMVEDAENKQAPMQRIADRVASWLVPVALLIAILAYVFTGNIVTGVTVLVVFCPCALVLATPTAIMAAIGQATKHGVIIKSGESLEKMGKVDTIACDKTGTLTYGRLEVSDVIPFDSSLTEKELLTVTASAEAKSEHPLGKAIVARAKDQNLPLTESEDFKMAAGKGISAKISGRSLLCGNEKYLMEQGVSIGEQVHSTLEKLRTEGKASILVAEKDTCLGVIALSDVLRPEAKDMVSRLTAMRTSTVLLTGDNRKTADYFAKQIGISEVRAELLPEEKVQNVEALREAGRKVCMIGDGVNDAPALKTADVGVAMGSMGSDIAVEAADIALMSDDISKIPYLKRLSNATVKTIKFSITLSMCINFVAIVLSLLELLTPVTGALVHNAGSCFVVLIAALLYDRKFE
;
A
#
# COMPACT_ATOMS: atom_id res chain seq x y z
N MET A 1 -31.36 15.84 10.00
CA MET A 1 -32.28 14.70 10.15
C MET A 1 -32.05 14.08 11.51
N SER A 2 -33.08 13.72 12.30
CA SER A 2 -32.90 13.40 13.72
C SER A 2 -32.13 12.08 13.92
N THR A 3 -31.29 12.04 14.94
CA THR A 3 -30.48 10.86 15.38
C THR A 3 -31.38 9.63 15.60
N THR A 4 -32.63 9.84 15.97
CA THR A 4 -33.66 8.82 16.20
C THR A 4 -34.09 8.12 14.91
N LEU A 5 -34.30 8.86 13.82
CA LEU A 5 -34.67 8.30 12.51
C LEU A 5 -33.53 7.43 11.95
N LYS A 6 -32.27 7.82 12.15
CA LYS A 6 -31.11 7.02 11.75
C LYS A 6 -31.06 5.70 12.53
N LYS A 7 -31.25 5.72 13.84
CA LYS A 7 -31.27 4.50 14.68
C LYS A 7 -32.40 3.53 14.29
N ILE A 8 -33.59 4.04 13.98
CA ILE A 8 -34.72 3.22 13.51
C ILE A 8 -34.38 2.59 12.15
N ASN A 9 -33.83 3.36 11.23
CA ASN A 9 -33.40 2.87 9.93
C ASN A 9 -32.36 1.75 10.06
N ASP A 10 -31.29 1.97 10.85
CA ASP A 10 -30.21 1.02 11.05
C ASP A 10 -30.71 -0.28 11.74
N PHE A 11 -31.72 -0.18 12.59
CA PHE A 11 -32.39 -1.34 13.20
C PHE A 11 -33.18 -2.14 12.16
N LEU A 12 -34.01 -1.47 11.35
CA LEU A 12 -34.84 -2.12 10.32
C LEU A 12 -33.98 -2.73 9.19
N ALA A 13 -32.89 -2.07 8.79
CA ALA A 13 -31.95 -2.56 7.77
C ALA A 13 -31.04 -3.69 8.28
N GLY A 14 -31.08 -4.01 9.58
CA GLY A 14 -30.23 -5.02 10.20
C GLY A 14 -30.63 -6.45 9.84
N LEU A 15 -29.64 -7.37 9.90
CA LEU A 15 -29.84 -8.80 9.60
C LEU A 15 -31.03 -9.44 10.35
N PRO A 16 -31.29 -9.18 11.66
CA PRO A 16 -32.41 -9.80 12.35
C PRO A 16 -33.76 -9.41 11.74
N MET A 17 -33.95 -8.14 11.39
CA MET A 17 -35.21 -7.66 10.81
C MET A 17 -35.41 -8.13 9.37
N THR A 18 -34.32 -8.24 8.60
CA THR A 18 -34.35 -8.82 7.26
C THR A 18 -34.75 -10.31 7.31
N ILE A 19 -34.27 -11.08 8.31
CA ILE A 19 -34.70 -12.46 8.50
C ILE A 19 -36.19 -12.53 8.80
N VAL A 20 -36.70 -11.67 9.67
CA VAL A 20 -38.13 -11.58 9.96
C VAL A 20 -38.95 -11.27 8.69
N ALA A 21 -38.53 -10.27 7.91
CA ALA A 21 -39.15 -9.94 6.63
C ALA A 21 -39.17 -11.13 5.66
N GLY A 22 -38.04 -11.90 5.58
CA GLY A 22 -37.97 -13.10 4.76
C GLY A 22 -38.91 -14.21 5.19
N ILE A 23 -39.12 -14.40 6.51
CA ILE A 23 -40.11 -15.37 7.03
C ILE A 23 -41.54 -14.97 6.59
N PHE A 24 -41.89 -13.70 6.71
CA PHE A 24 -43.22 -13.23 6.29
C PHE A 24 -43.39 -13.33 4.77
N LEU A 25 -42.35 -13.06 3.98
CA LEU A 25 -42.41 -13.23 2.53
C LEU A 25 -42.56 -14.70 2.13
N LEU A 26 -41.90 -15.64 2.82
CA LEU A 26 -42.08 -17.07 2.59
C LEU A 26 -43.47 -17.56 2.97
N LEU A 27 -44.08 -16.99 4.02
CA LEU A 27 -45.45 -17.31 4.37
C LEU A 27 -46.42 -16.85 3.28
N ASP A 28 -46.15 -15.77 2.60
CA ASP A 28 -46.96 -15.25 1.50
C ASP A 28 -46.70 -15.96 0.16
N LEU A 29 -45.51 -16.51 -0.03
CA LEU A 29 -45.12 -17.28 -1.21
C LEU A 29 -45.96 -18.56 -1.36
N VAL A 30 -46.30 -19.22 -0.25
CA VAL A 30 -47.02 -20.52 -0.28
C VAL A 30 -48.40 -20.41 -0.93
N PRO A 31 -49.31 -19.47 -0.51
CA PRO A 31 -50.57 -19.23 -1.18
C PRO A 31 -50.41 -18.87 -2.66
N HIS A 32 -49.42 -18.00 -2.97
CA HIS A 32 -49.17 -17.52 -4.33
C HIS A 32 -48.77 -18.65 -5.29
N LEU A 33 -47.88 -19.52 -4.86
CA LEU A 33 -47.49 -20.71 -5.63
C LEU A 33 -48.64 -21.71 -5.80
N MET A 34 -49.48 -21.89 -4.78
CA MET A 34 -50.65 -22.78 -4.88
C MET A 34 -51.66 -22.26 -5.90
N GLU A 35 -51.85 -20.95 -5.98
CA GLU A 35 -52.71 -20.32 -6.98
C GLU A 35 -52.17 -20.47 -8.39
N GLU A 36 -50.85 -20.28 -8.59
CA GLU A 36 -50.18 -20.43 -9.88
C GLU A 36 -50.20 -21.87 -10.41
N PHE A 37 -50.15 -22.88 -9.52
CA PHE A 37 -50.26 -24.28 -9.88
C PHE A 37 -51.69 -24.83 -9.90
N GLY A 38 -52.71 -23.96 -9.88
CA GLY A 38 -54.12 -24.35 -10.03
C GLY A 38 -54.73 -24.98 -8.79
N GLY A 39 -54.14 -24.82 -7.62
CA GLY A 39 -54.70 -25.20 -6.33
C GLY A 39 -55.64 -24.13 -5.77
N THR A 40 -56.52 -24.51 -4.82
CA THR A 40 -57.29 -23.54 -4.07
C THR A 40 -56.39 -22.76 -3.13
N PRO A 41 -56.38 -21.41 -3.16
CA PRO A 41 -55.51 -20.62 -2.29
C PRO A 41 -55.80 -20.91 -0.82
N VAL A 42 -54.78 -21.33 -0.07
CA VAL A 42 -54.89 -21.49 1.38
C VAL A 42 -54.82 -20.12 2.01
N GLN A 43 -55.97 -19.56 2.35
CA GLN A 43 -55.98 -18.36 3.18
C GLN A 43 -55.40 -18.69 4.55
N LEU A 44 -54.29 -18.03 4.89
CA LEU A 44 -53.69 -18.07 6.22
C LEU A 44 -54.62 -17.37 7.22
N SER A 45 -55.70 -18.07 7.56
CA SER A 45 -56.79 -17.52 8.41
C SER A 45 -56.38 -17.08 9.82
N PHE A 46 -55.11 -17.32 10.21
CA PHE A 46 -54.57 -16.89 11.48
C PHE A 46 -53.96 -15.46 11.43
N LEU A 47 -53.75 -14.87 10.22
CA LEU A 47 -53.27 -13.50 10.08
C LEU A 47 -54.38 -12.60 9.57
N PRO A 48 -54.66 -11.47 10.26
CA PRO A 48 -55.73 -10.53 9.86
C PRO A 48 -55.32 -9.60 8.70
N PHE A 49 -54.07 -9.76 8.16
CA PHE A 49 -53.50 -8.94 7.09
C PHE A 49 -52.61 -9.81 6.20
N ASP A 50 -52.36 -9.33 4.99
CA ASP A 50 -51.44 -9.94 4.04
C ASP A 50 -50.00 -9.88 4.55
N PRO A 51 -49.29 -11.01 4.66
CA PRO A 51 -47.90 -11.09 5.16
C PRO A 51 -46.90 -10.20 4.41
N ALA A 52 -47.12 -9.94 3.11
CA ALA A 52 -46.27 -9.08 2.29
C ALA A 52 -46.13 -7.66 2.88
N TRP A 53 -47.15 -7.14 3.56
CA TRP A 53 -47.09 -5.82 4.19
C TRP A 53 -45.97 -5.71 5.21
N VAL A 54 -45.71 -6.76 6.00
CA VAL A 54 -44.63 -6.76 7.00
C VAL A 54 -43.29 -6.61 6.30
N THR A 55 -43.08 -7.35 5.22
CA THR A 55 -41.88 -7.27 4.40
C THR A 55 -41.68 -5.89 3.77
N ILE A 56 -42.77 -5.32 3.20
CA ILE A 56 -42.77 -3.97 2.60
C ILE A 56 -42.39 -2.92 3.64
N PHE A 57 -42.93 -2.98 4.85
CA PHE A 57 -42.57 -2.02 5.91
C PHE A 57 -41.14 -2.19 6.40
N ILE A 58 -40.71 -3.40 6.69
CA ILE A 58 -39.36 -3.66 7.22
C ILE A 58 -38.27 -3.29 6.20
N CYS A 59 -38.40 -3.72 4.96
CA CYS A 59 -37.40 -3.53 3.92
C CYS A 59 -37.63 -2.25 3.10
N GLY A 60 -38.87 -1.83 2.88
CA GLY A 60 -39.21 -0.64 2.08
C GLY A 60 -38.91 0.68 2.79
N ILE A 61 -39.12 0.77 4.12
CA ILE A 61 -38.82 1.99 4.88
C ILE A 61 -37.31 2.38 4.78
N PRO A 62 -36.33 1.48 4.98
CA PRO A 62 -34.93 1.79 4.78
C PRO A 62 -34.59 2.27 3.36
N LEU A 63 -35.21 1.66 2.35
CA LEU A 63 -35.04 2.07 0.96
C LEU A 63 -35.55 3.49 0.72
N LEU A 64 -36.78 3.79 1.23
CA LEU A 64 -37.38 5.11 1.13
C LEU A 64 -36.56 6.17 1.89
N TYR A 65 -36.07 5.82 3.09
CA TYR A 65 -35.19 6.68 3.86
C TYR A 65 -33.94 7.04 3.07
N LEU A 66 -33.30 6.04 2.45
CA LEU A 66 -32.07 6.23 1.64
C LEU A 66 -32.37 7.09 0.40
N ALA A 67 -33.47 6.87 -0.28
CA ALA A 67 -33.90 7.65 -1.45
C ALA A 67 -34.10 9.13 -1.08
N ILE A 68 -34.88 9.41 -0.02
CA ILE A 68 -35.13 10.77 0.47
C ILE A 68 -33.83 11.44 0.93
N TRP A 69 -32.98 10.72 1.66
CA TRP A 69 -31.71 11.26 2.12
C TRP A 69 -30.82 11.69 0.94
N ARG A 70 -30.71 10.87 -0.10
CA ARG A 70 -29.92 11.20 -1.30
C ARG A 70 -30.50 12.38 -2.08
N ILE A 71 -31.83 12.49 -2.20
CA ILE A 71 -32.49 13.63 -2.86
C ILE A 71 -32.21 14.93 -2.12
N THR A 72 -32.21 14.89 -0.78
CA THR A 72 -32.07 16.10 0.05
C THR A 72 -30.60 16.58 0.19
N TYR A 73 -29.66 15.66 0.36
CA TYR A 73 -28.29 16.00 0.69
C TYR A 73 -27.30 15.96 -0.49
N ASN A 74 -27.57 15.21 -1.56
CA ASN A 74 -26.73 15.21 -2.74
C ASN A 74 -27.02 16.40 -3.67
N ARG A 75 -26.05 16.72 -4.55
CA ARG A 75 -26.16 17.80 -5.54
C ARG A 75 -26.17 17.25 -6.97
N GLY A 76 -26.90 17.93 -7.87
CA GLY A 76 -26.93 17.59 -9.30
C GLY A 76 -27.56 16.22 -9.59
N VAL A 77 -27.05 15.51 -10.59
CA VAL A 77 -27.58 14.22 -11.07
C VAL A 77 -27.46 13.12 -10.02
N SER A 78 -26.55 13.22 -9.06
CA SER A 78 -26.38 12.25 -7.98
C SER A 78 -27.55 12.21 -6.97
N LYS A 79 -28.52 13.11 -7.08
CA LYS A 79 -29.82 13.02 -6.38
C LYS A 79 -30.65 11.83 -6.86
N ILE A 80 -30.50 11.47 -8.13
CA ILE A 80 -31.21 10.36 -8.76
C ILE A 80 -30.38 9.10 -8.49
N SER A 81 -30.90 8.23 -7.63
CA SER A 81 -30.19 7.03 -7.20
C SER A 81 -30.97 5.76 -7.52
N SER A 82 -30.28 4.61 -7.50
CA SER A 82 -30.90 3.29 -7.60
C SER A 82 -32.01 3.07 -6.57
N ALA A 83 -31.79 3.55 -5.32
CA ALA A 83 -32.81 3.46 -4.27
C ALA A 83 -34.13 4.18 -4.66
N LEU A 84 -34.03 5.33 -5.33
CA LEU A 84 -35.22 6.03 -5.84
C LEU A 84 -35.92 5.20 -6.92
N LEU A 85 -35.15 4.62 -7.86
CA LEU A 85 -35.69 3.78 -8.93
C LEU A 85 -36.49 2.59 -8.36
N ILE A 86 -35.91 1.93 -7.35
CA ILE A 86 -36.52 0.77 -6.69
C ILE A 86 -37.78 1.19 -5.89
N CYS A 87 -37.73 2.35 -5.21
CA CYS A 87 -38.92 2.87 -4.56
C CYS A 87 -40.06 3.12 -5.59
N ILE A 88 -39.73 3.67 -6.77
CA ILE A 88 -40.72 3.86 -7.84
C ILE A 88 -41.26 2.51 -8.30
N ALA A 89 -40.42 1.49 -8.49
CA ALA A 89 -40.84 0.15 -8.88
C ALA A 89 -41.75 -0.50 -7.81
N MET A 90 -41.38 -0.38 -6.53
CA MET A 90 -42.17 -0.88 -5.39
C MET A 90 -43.56 -0.18 -5.32
N PHE A 91 -43.59 1.15 -5.46
CA PHE A 91 -44.87 1.88 -5.46
C PHE A 91 -45.72 1.57 -6.70
N ALA A 92 -45.09 1.33 -7.86
CA ALA A 92 -45.82 0.90 -9.06
C ALA A 92 -46.45 -0.49 -8.85
N ALA A 93 -45.71 -1.45 -8.28
CA ALA A 93 -46.24 -2.77 -7.93
C ALA A 93 -47.42 -2.67 -6.93
N LEU A 94 -47.27 -1.84 -5.89
CA LEU A 94 -48.36 -1.57 -4.94
C LEU A 94 -49.61 -0.98 -5.63
N SER A 95 -49.42 -0.09 -6.62
CA SER A 95 -50.53 0.58 -7.32
C SER A 95 -51.33 -0.37 -8.20
N ILE A 96 -50.73 -1.46 -8.68
CA ILE A 96 -51.42 -2.49 -9.47
C ILE A 96 -51.95 -3.66 -8.62
N GLY A 97 -51.75 -3.59 -7.29
CA GLY A 97 -52.24 -4.62 -6.36
C GLY A 97 -51.31 -5.81 -6.17
N GLU A 98 -50.11 -5.80 -6.74
CA GLU A 98 -49.12 -6.86 -6.65
C GLU A 98 -48.31 -6.73 -5.35
N LEU A 99 -48.92 -7.08 -4.20
CA LEU A 99 -48.29 -6.93 -2.87
C LEU A 99 -47.10 -7.83 -2.69
N PHE A 100 -47.18 -9.09 -3.15
CA PHE A 100 -46.08 -10.04 -3.10
C PHE A 100 -44.85 -9.50 -3.86
N ALA A 101 -45.04 -9.05 -5.11
CA ALA A 101 -43.96 -8.51 -5.93
C ALA A 101 -43.30 -7.27 -5.29
N ALA A 102 -44.12 -6.37 -4.67
CA ALA A 102 -43.60 -5.20 -3.96
C ALA A 102 -42.74 -5.60 -2.74
N GLY A 103 -43.19 -6.56 -1.94
CA GLY A 103 -42.50 -7.10 -0.78
C GLY A 103 -41.21 -7.80 -1.17
N GLU A 104 -41.27 -8.63 -2.22
CA GLU A 104 -40.12 -9.37 -2.71
C GLU A 104 -39.01 -8.46 -3.25
N VAL A 105 -39.35 -7.47 -4.08
CA VAL A 105 -38.39 -6.49 -4.58
C VAL A 105 -37.71 -5.75 -3.42
N ALA A 106 -38.47 -5.31 -2.41
CA ALA A 106 -37.89 -4.66 -1.23
C ALA A 106 -36.98 -5.61 -0.43
N PHE A 107 -37.39 -6.87 -0.22
CA PHE A 107 -36.64 -7.88 0.50
C PHE A 107 -35.31 -8.25 -0.21
N ILE A 108 -35.38 -8.53 -1.52
CA ILE A 108 -34.21 -8.91 -2.29
C ILE A 108 -33.18 -7.76 -2.30
N MET A 109 -33.64 -6.52 -2.36
CA MET A 109 -32.75 -5.36 -2.27
C MET A 109 -32.11 -5.21 -0.89
N ALA A 110 -32.87 -5.44 0.19
CA ALA A 110 -32.33 -5.44 1.54
C ALA A 110 -31.30 -6.57 1.74
N LEU A 111 -31.60 -7.78 1.25
CA LEU A 111 -30.69 -8.91 1.28
C LEU A 111 -29.42 -8.64 0.46
N GLY A 112 -29.59 -8.06 -0.73
CA GLY A 112 -28.47 -7.63 -1.58
C GLY A 112 -27.54 -6.67 -0.85
N ALA A 113 -28.09 -5.64 -0.19
CA ALA A 113 -27.33 -4.68 0.60
C ALA A 113 -26.55 -5.34 1.76
N LEU A 114 -27.16 -6.30 2.47
CA LEU A 114 -26.48 -7.04 3.55
C LEU A 114 -25.32 -7.91 3.03
N LEU A 115 -25.51 -8.61 1.91
CA LEU A 115 -24.47 -9.43 1.28
C LEU A 115 -23.31 -8.56 0.80
N GLU A 116 -23.60 -7.40 0.29
CA GLU A 116 -22.67 -6.39 -0.15
C GLU A 116 -21.83 -5.84 1.02
N ASP A 117 -22.50 -5.44 2.11
CA ASP A 117 -21.81 -5.00 3.33
C ASP A 117 -20.90 -6.10 3.90
N ALA A 118 -21.39 -7.35 3.92
CA ALA A 118 -20.58 -8.49 4.37
C ALA A 118 -19.34 -8.69 3.49
N THR A 119 -19.48 -8.54 2.18
CA THR A 119 -18.37 -8.71 1.21
C THR A 119 -17.36 -7.55 1.33
N THR A 120 -17.86 -6.32 1.45
CA THR A 120 -17.01 -5.14 1.67
C THR A 120 -16.26 -5.22 3.01
N ASN A 121 -16.93 -5.66 4.08
CA ASN A 121 -16.30 -5.90 5.38
C ASN A 121 -15.23 -6.99 5.34
N ARG A 122 -15.39 -8.00 4.48
CA ARG A 122 -14.34 -9.00 4.24
C ARG A 122 -13.10 -8.40 3.58
N ALA A 123 -13.29 -7.53 2.61
CA ALA A 123 -12.19 -6.80 1.95
C ALA A 123 -11.42 -5.90 2.93
N LYS A 124 -12.09 -5.35 3.95
CA LYS A 124 -11.50 -4.48 5.00
C LYS A 124 -10.77 -5.25 6.13
N LYS A 125 -10.64 -6.57 6.06
CA LYS A 125 -9.99 -7.37 7.13
C LYS A 125 -8.56 -6.96 7.42
N GLY A 126 -7.80 -6.52 6.41
CA GLY A 126 -6.41 -6.06 6.57
C GLY A 126 -6.31 -4.88 7.54
N LEU A 127 -7.15 -3.86 7.34
CA LEU A 127 -7.20 -2.68 8.23
C LEU A 127 -7.66 -3.06 9.64
N LYS A 128 -8.71 -3.86 9.78
CA LYS A 128 -9.18 -4.31 11.11
C LYS A 128 -8.10 -5.06 11.88
N LYS A 129 -7.23 -5.80 11.19
CA LYS A 129 -6.10 -6.50 11.81
C LYS A 129 -5.06 -5.51 12.34
N LEU A 130 -4.72 -4.44 11.60
CA LEU A 130 -3.81 -3.39 12.08
C LEU A 130 -4.36 -2.68 13.32
N ILE A 131 -5.64 -2.30 13.30
CA ILE A 131 -6.28 -1.61 14.43
C ILE A 131 -6.29 -2.51 15.69
N SER A 132 -6.49 -3.83 15.53
CA SER A 132 -6.51 -4.78 16.66
C SER A 132 -5.16 -4.98 17.36
N LEU A 133 -4.09 -4.45 16.79
CA LEU A 133 -2.72 -4.51 17.34
C LEU A 133 -2.33 -3.26 18.11
N ALA A 134 -3.18 -2.25 18.14
CA ALA A 134 -2.94 -1.05 18.93
C ALA A 134 -2.82 -1.46 20.42
N PRO A 135 -1.66 -1.21 21.04
CA PRO A 135 -1.46 -1.56 22.44
C PRO A 135 -2.37 -0.72 23.34
N THR A 136 -2.91 -1.35 24.36
CA THR A 136 -3.81 -0.68 25.33
C THR A 136 -3.09 -0.22 26.60
N GLN A 137 -1.93 -0.81 26.90
CA GLN A 137 -1.17 -0.55 28.12
C GLN A 137 0.34 -0.60 27.86
N GLY A 138 1.12 0.08 28.71
CA GLY A 138 2.58 0.00 28.74
C GLY A 138 3.11 -0.01 30.18
N ARG A 139 4.28 -0.62 30.39
CA ARG A 139 4.96 -0.76 31.68
C ARG A 139 6.01 0.34 31.81
N ARG A 140 5.65 1.45 32.48
CA ARG A 140 6.56 2.59 32.71
C ARG A 140 7.48 2.32 33.89
N ILE A 141 8.74 2.73 33.74
CA ILE A 141 9.75 2.73 34.78
C ILE A 141 9.85 4.16 35.35
N ARG A 142 9.59 4.33 36.65
CA ARG A 142 9.78 5.62 37.30
C ARG A 142 10.44 5.40 38.67
N GLU A 143 11.55 6.05 38.93
CA GLU A 143 12.32 5.93 40.17
C GLU A 143 12.63 4.47 40.54
N GLY A 144 12.93 3.61 39.54
CA GLY A 144 13.23 2.19 39.72
C GLY A 144 12.01 1.29 40.02
N LYS A 145 10.77 1.83 39.98
CA LYS A 145 9.53 1.06 40.13
C LYS A 145 8.82 0.94 38.79
N GLU A 146 8.23 -0.24 38.56
CA GLU A 146 7.41 -0.51 37.37
C GLU A 146 5.94 -0.20 37.67
N GLU A 147 5.30 0.51 36.75
CA GLU A 147 3.89 0.87 36.83
C GLU A 147 3.21 0.57 35.48
N MET A 148 2.11 -0.19 35.53
CA MET A 148 1.27 -0.39 34.32
C MET A 148 0.36 0.82 34.14
N ILE A 149 0.51 1.48 33.00
CA ILE A 149 -0.29 2.66 32.63
C ILE A 149 -1.00 2.43 31.29
N PRO A 150 -2.15 3.08 31.03
CA PRO A 150 -2.76 3.11 29.72
C PRO A 150 -1.77 3.65 28.67
N ALA A 151 -1.78 3.07 27.46
CA ALA A 151 -0.88 3.50 26.39
C ALA A 151 -1.06 4.99 26.02
N GLU A 152 -2.26 5.53 26.22
CA GLU A 152 -2.61 6.94 25.98
C GLU A 152 -1.93 7.91 26.97
N GLU A 153 -1.51 7.42 28.16
CA GLU A 153 -0.84 8.22 29.19
C GLU A 153 0.68 8.25 29.03
N ILE A 154 1.25 7.41 28.15
CA ILE A 154 2.69 7.38 27.88
C ILE A 154 3.09 8.69 27.18
N ARG A 155 4.18 9.30 27.65
CA ARG A 155 4.71 10.55 27.11
C ARG A 155 6.08 10.33 26.47
N LYS A 156 6.42 11.19 25.51
CA LYS A 156 7.75 11.23 24.94
C LYS A 156 8.80 11.45 26.03
N GLY A 157 9.80 10.57 26.05
CA GLY A 157 10.87 10.57 27.06
C GLY A 157 10.58 9.67 28.27
N ASP A 158 9.41 9.01 28.36
CA ASP A 158 9.18 7.98 29.38
C ASP A 158 10.01 6.74 29.09
N ASP A 159 10.58 6.14 30.13
CA ASP A 159 11.26 4.86 30.04
C ASP A 159 10.27 3.72 30.32
N LEU A 160 10.29 2.73 29.44
CA LEU A 160 9.35 1.61 29.44
C LEU A 160 10.10 0.28 29.43
N ARG A 161 9.65 -0.69 30.20
CA ARG A 161 10.12 -2.08 30.17
C ARG A 161 9.18 -2.93 29.32
N ILE A 162 9.76 -3.68 28.40
CA ILE A 162 9.05 -4.60 27.51
C ILE A 162 9.57 -6.00 27.76
N LEU A 163 8.70 -6.88 28.22
CA LEU A 163 9.02 -8.29 28.47
C LEU A 163 8.86 -9.14 27.20
N PRO A 164 9.48 -10.33 27.13
CA PRO A 164 9.26 -11.28 26.04
C PRO A 164 7.78 -11.63 25.86
N GLY A 165 7.30 -11.56 24.63
CA GLY A 165 5.90 -11.81 24.26
C GLY A 165 5.00 -10.56 24.35
N GLU A 166 5.46 -9.45 24.91
CA GLU A 166 4.68 -8.21 24.99
C GLU A 166 4.72 -7.44 23.66
N ILE A 167 3.63 -6.72 23.38
CA ILE A 167 3.55 -5.77 22.27
C ILE A 167 4.21 -4.46 22.73
N ILE A 168 5.05 -3.89 21.88
CA ILE A 168 5.72 -2.61 22.12
C ILE A 168 4.68 -1.49 22.04
N PRO A 169 4.48 -0.70 23.13
CA PRO A 169 3.35 0.22 23.24
C PRO A 169 3.53 1.54 22.47
N VAL A 170 4.76 1.96 22.21
CA VAL A 170 5.11 3.22 21.56
C VAL A 170 6.38 3.04 20.72
N ASP A 171 6.69 3.99 19.83
CA ASP A 171 8.00 4.00 19.18
C ASP A 171 9.07 4.44 20.19
N GLY A 172 10.21 3.77 20.18
CA GLY A 172 11.28 4.04 21.14
C GLY A 172 12.67 3.65 20.66
N LYS A 173 13.67 3.99 21.48
CA LYS A 173 15.04 3.51 21.33
C LYS A 173 15.41 2.62 22.51
N ILE A 174 16.09 1.52 22.24
CA ILE A 174 16.55 0.59 23.30
C ILE A 174 17.62 1.27 24.14
N LEU A 175 17.38 1.34 25.44
CA LEU A 175 18.34 1.81 26.45
C LEU A 175 19.21 0.67 26.98
N THR A 176 18.58 -0.46 27.29
CA THR A 176 19.24 -1.63 27.87
C THR A 176 18.62 -2.91 27.32
N GLY A 177 19.41 -3.96 27.24
CA GLY A 177 18.99 -5.28 26.79
C GLY A 177 19.23 -5.52 25.31
N GLU A 178 19.04 -6.77 24.90
CA GLU A 178 19.11 -7.27 23.54
C GLU A 178 17.87 -8.12 23.27
N THR A 179 17.33 -8.07 22.07
CA THR A 179 16.10 -8.79 21.71
C THR A 179 16.02 -9.08 20.23
N SER A 180 15.12 -9.99 19.86
CA SER A 180 14.61 -10.13 18.49
C SER A 180 13.16 -9.64 18.46
N VAL A 181 12.85 -8.68 17.59
CA VAL A 181 11.52 -8.07 17.44
C VAL A 181 10.82 -8.60 16.19
N ASP A 182 9.62 -9.15 16.38
CA ASP A 182 8.75 -9.52 15.26
C ASP A 182 8.02 -8.27 14.71
N GLN A 183 8.45 -7.86 13.55
CA GLN A 183 7.92 -6.70 12.83
C GLN A 183 7.00 -7.13 11.67
N SER A 184 6.66 -8.42 11.57
CA SER A 184 5.92 -9.00 10.43
C SER A 184 4.61 -8.29 10.10
N ILE A 185 3.97 -7.73 11.09
CA ILE A 185 2.69 -7.01 10.96
C ILE A 185 2.87 -5.68 10.22
N MET A 186 4.03 -5.05 10.36
CA MET A 186 4.36 -3.77 9.74
C MET A 186 5.14 -3.96 8.44
N THR A 187 6.15 -4.82 8.44
CA THR A 187 7.02 -5.02 7.28
C THR A 187 6.55 -6.12 6.32
N GLY A 188 5.69 -7.02 6.78
CA GLY A 188 5.30 -8.22 6.06
C GLY A 188 6.35 -9.33 6.06
N GLU A 189 7.48 -9.14 6.74
CA GLU A 189 8.57 -10.11 6.84
C GLU A 189 8.37 -11.02 8.05
N SER A 190 8.46 -12.33 7.83
CA SER A 190 8.15 -13.33 8.89
C SER A 190 9.31 -13.57 9.86
N LEU A 191 10.52 -13.14 9.51
CA LEU A 191 11.69 -13.35 10.38
C LEU A 191 11.82 -12.20 11.38
N PRO A 192 11.96 -12.49 12.69
CA PRO A 192 12.26 -11.46 13.68
C PRO A 192 13.61 -10.79 13.39
N VAL A 193 13.70 -9.51 13.72
CA VAL A 193 14.91 -8.69 13.54
C VAL A 193 15.61 -8.51 14.88
N ASP A 194 16.89 -8.86 14.94
CA ASP A 194 17.70 -8.66 16.15
C ASP A 194 17.97 -7.16 16.38
N LYS A 195 17.81 -6.76 17.64
CA LYS A 195 17.91 -5.37 18.10
C LYS A 195 18.76 -5.27 19.34
N THR A 196 19.61 -4.24 19.40
CA THR A 196 20.55 -3.96 20.48
C THR A 196 20.39 -2.54 20.99
N VAL A 197 21.16 -2.18 22.00
CA VAL A 197 21.15 -0.83 22.60
C VAL A 197 21.39 0.24 21.53
N GLY A 198 20.51 1.24 21.49
CA GLY A 198 20.53 2.34 20.52
C GLY A 198 19.64 2.11 19.28
N ASP A 199 19.20 0.88 19.03
CA ASP A 199 18.32 0.57 17.92
C ASP A 199 16.88 1.06 18.16
N GLY A 200 16.19 1.39 17.06
CA GLY A 200 14.78 1.79 17.09
C GLY A 200 13.84 0.59 17.14
N VAL A 201 12.79 0.70 17.95
CA VAL A 201 11.67 -0.23 18.00
C VAL A 201 10.36 0.52 17.78
N PHE A 202 9.34 -0.17 17.29
CA PHE A 202 8.12 0.44 16.78
C PHE A 202 6.86 -0.06 17.48
N CYS A 203 5.92 0.83 17.66
CA CYS A 203 4.61 0.55 18.23
C CYS A 203 3.89 -0.59 17.46
N GLY A 204 3.29 -1.53 18.18
CA GLY A 204 2.54 -2.65 17.60
C GLY A 204 3.39 -3.85 17.19
N THR A 205 4.73 -3.79 17.29
CA THR A 205 5.63 -4.93 17.07
C THR A 205 5.75 -5.76 18.35
N ILE A 206 6.17 -7.03 18.22
CA ILE A 206 6.20 -7.96 19.36
C ILE A 206 7.65 -8.25 19.74
N ASN A 207 7.97 -8.04 21.02
CA ASN A 207 9.23 -8.47 21.60
C ASN A 207 9.23 -10.01 21.74
N ARG A 208 10.16 -10.72 21.07
CA ARG A 208 10.19 -12.21 21.08
C ARG A 208 11.12 -12.79 22.13
N PHE A 209 12.28 -12.14 22.37
CA PHE A 209 13.30 -12.64 23.28
C PHE A 209 13.80 -11.50 24.16
N GLY A 210 14.38 -11.81 25.32
CA GLY A 210 14.97 -10.83 26.21
C GLY A 210 14.01 -9.77 26.74
N ALA A 211 14.29 -9.21 27.88
CA ALA A 211 13.62 -8.00 28.37
C ALA A 211 14.43 -6.79 27.93
N ILE A 212 13.78 -5.77 27.42
CA ILE A 212 14.41 -4.51 27.00
C ILE A 212 13.78 -3.33 27.73
N ASP A 213 14.60 -2.34 28.04
CA ASP A 213 14.13 -1.02 28.43
C ASP A 213 14.29 -0.07 27.25
N ILE A 214 13.25 0.68 26.96
CA ILE A 214 13.20 1.64 25.85
C ILE A 214 12.86 3.04 26.35
N THR A 215 13.39 4.08 25.72
CA THR A 215 12.88 5.46 25.87
C THR A 215 11.89 5.77 24.77
N ALA A 216 10.69 6.22 25.11
CA ALA A 216 9.65 6.61 24.18
C ALA A 216 10.08 7.81 23.32
N THR A 217 10.04 7.66 21.99
CA THR A 217 10.40 8.71 21.03
C THR A 217 9.19 9.33 20.35
N GLN A 218 8.18 8.50 19.97
CA GLN A 218 6.91 8.95 19.41
C GLN A 218 5.77 8.19 20.08
N VAL A 219 4.69 8.89 20.44
CA VAL A 219 3.61 8.39 21.28
C VAL A 219 2.24 8.74 20.69
N GLY A 220 1.21 7.98 21.03
CA GLY A 220 -0.17 8.24 20.65
C GLY A 220 -0.34 8.36 19.13
N GLU A 221 -0.91 9.48 18.69
CA GLU A 221 -1.20 9.73 17.27
C GLU A 221 0.04 9.87 16.38
N ASP A 222 1.20 10.19 16.95
CA ASP A 222 2.47 10.34 16.23
C ASP A 222 3.23 9.01 16.10
N SER A 223 2.76 7.93 16.75
CA SER A 223 3.38 6.62 16.62
C SER A 223 3.28 6.06 15.20
N SER A 224 4.26 5.26 14.80
CA SER A 224 4.32 4.65 13.47
C SER A 224 3.07 3.84 13.15
N LEU A 225 2.54 3.08 14.10
CA LEU A 225 1.30 2.31 13.92
C LEU A 225 0.09 3.20 13.66
N GLN A 226 -0.08 4.31 14.41
CA GLN A 226 -1.21 5.22 14.23
C GLN A 226 -1.12 5.99 12.91
N LYS A 227 0.08 6.39 12.50
CA LYS A 227 0.31 6.96 11.16
C LYS A 227 -0.11 5.99 10.06
N LEU A 228 0.23 4.69 10.19
CA LEU A 228 -0.18 3.66 9.24
C LEU A 228 -1.70 3.48 9.19
N ILE A 229 -2.35 3.39 10.34
CA ILE A 229 -3.81 3.28 10.42
C ILE A 229 -4.47 4.45 9.70
N ARG A 230 -4.04 5.69 9.98
CA ARG A 230 -4.55 6.89 9.28
C ARG A 230 -4.33 6.87 7.78
N MET A 231 -3.15 6.44 7.31
CA MET A 231 -2.89 6.35 5.87
C MET A 231 -3.86 5.40 5.18
N VAL A 232 -4.18 4.27 5.81
CA VAL A 232 -5.13 3.30 5.25
C VAL A 232 -6.57 3.81 5.34
N GLU A 233 -6.95 4.49 6.42
CA GLU A 233 -8.26 5.15 6.56
C GLU A 233 -8.45 6.29 5.52
N ASP A 234 -7.43 7.09 5.30
CA ASP A 234 -7.43 8.14 4.27
C ASP A 234 -7.57 7.53 2.87
N ALA A 235 -6.93 6.38 2.63
CA ALA A 235 -7.06 5.65 1.38
C ALA A 235 -8.50 5.15 1.14
N GLU A 236 -9.22 4.75 2.19
CA GLU A 236 -10.64 4.40 2.10
C GLU A 236 -11.51 5.60 1.69
N ASN A 237 -11.21 6.77 2.24
CA ASN A 237 -12.03 7.97 2.06
C ASN A 237 -11.80 8.66 0.71
N LYS A 238 -10.65 8.46 0.06
CA LYS A 238 -10.30 9.07 -1.23
C LYS A 238 -10.80 8.23 -2.40
N GLN A 239 -11.85 8.72 -3.09
CA GLN A 239 -12.41 8.05 -4.27
C GLN A 239 -11.44 8.03 -5.46
N ALA A 240 -11.23 6.83 -6.03
CA ALA A 240 -10.46 6.65 -7.25
C ALA A 240 -11.16 7.24 -8.49
N PRO A 241 -10.42 7.62 -9.54
CA PRO A 241 -10.99 8.13 -10.80
C PRO A 241 -12.00 7.18 -11.43
N MET A 242 -11.74 5.88 -11.47
CA MET A 242 -12.69 4.90 -12.01
C MET A 242 -13.97 4.81 -11.19
N GLN A 243 -13.89 4.95 -9.87
CA GLN A 243 -15.06 5.01 -9.00
C GLN A 243 -15.93 6.23 -9.33
N ARG A 244 -15.31 7.42 -9.47
CA ARG A 244 -16.03 8.64 -9.89
C ARG A 244 -16.68 8.51 -11.26
N ILE A 245 -16.05 7.79 -12.21
CA ILE A 245 -16.60 7.50 -13.53
C ILE A 245 -17.80 6.54 -13.38
N ALA A 246 -17.65 5.46 -12.60
CA ALA A 246 -18.71 4.49 -12.36
C ALA A 246 -19.96 5.17 -11.73
N ASP A 247 -19.75 6.02 -10.71
CA ASP A 247 -20.82 6.79 -10.07
C ASP A 247 -21.55 7.74 -11.05
N ARG A 248 -20.77 8.40 -11.93
CA ARG A 248 -21.35 9.28 -12.96
C ARG A 248 -22.16 8.49 -13.99
N VAL A 249 -21.64 7.37 -14.48
CA VAL A 249 -22.36 6.49 -15.42
C VAL A 249 -23.63 5.96 -14.76
N ALA A 250 -23.55 5.48 -13.52
CA ALA A 250 -24.70 5.00 -12.77
C ALA A 250 -25.80 6.08 -12.65
N SER A 251 -25.41 7.33 -12.38
CA SER A 251 -26.37 8.45 -12.28
C SER A 251 -27.08 8.74 -13.62
N TRP A 252 -26.42 8.54 -14.75
CA TRP A 252 -27.03 8.69 -16.06
C TRP A 252 -27.89 7.49 -16.47
N LEU A 253 -27.56 6.29 -15.97
CA LEU A 253 -28.35 5.08 -16.27
C LEU A 253 -29.77 5.15 -15.70
N VAL A 254 -30.02 5.86 -14.59
CA VAL A 254 -31.34 5.94 -13.97
C VAL A 254 -32.40 6.66 -14.86
N PRO A 255 -32.13 7.87 -15.41
CA PRO A 255 -33.06 8.47 -16.38
C PRO A 255 -33.29 7.61 -17.63
N VAL A 256 -32.22 6.92 -18.10
CA VAL A 256 -32.33 6.00 -19.24
C VAL A 256 -33.25 4.81 -18.90
N ALA A 257 -33.10 4.25 -17.70
CA ALA A 257 -33.98 3.18 -17.21
C ALA A 257 -35.47 3.58 -17.18
N LEU A 258 -35.74 4.78 -16.65
CA LEU A 258 -37.11 5.33 -16.65
C LEU A 258 -37.67 5.48 -18.07
N LEU A 259 -36.87 6.00 -18.99
CA LEU A 259 -37.26 6.14 -20.38
C LEU A 259 -37.59 4.78 -21.03
N ILE A 260 -36.69 3.79 -20.84
CA ILE A 260 -36.88 2.44 -21.40
C ILE A 260 -38.10 1.77 -20.78
N ALA A 261 -38.33 1.92 -19.47
CA ALA A 261 -39.52 1.37 -18.79
C ALA A 261 -40.82 1.98 -19.31
N ILE A 262 -40.85 3.29 -19.55
CA ILE A 262 -42.02 3.98 -20.14
C ILE A 262 -42.26 3.47 -21.57
N LEU A 263 -41.20 3.37 -22.39
CA LEU A 263 -41.28 2.85 -23.74
C LEU A 263 -41.74 1.38 -23.73
N ALA A 264 -41.23 0.55 -22.84
CA ALA A 264 -41.65 -0.84 -22.67
C ALA A 264 -43.14 -0.92 -22.39
N TYR A 265 -43.65 -0.12 -21.46
CA TYR A 265 -45.09 -0.03 -21.18
C TYR A 265 -45.88 0.41 -22.41
N VAL A 266 -45.45 1.45 -23.12
CA VAL A 266 -46.17 1.97 -24.31
C VAL A 266 -46.23 0.95 -25.45
N PHE A 267 -45.14 0.18 -25.66
CA PHE A 267 -45.06 -0.80 -26.75
C PHE A 267 -45.76 -2.13 -26.43
N THR A 268 -45.66 -2.60 -25.16
CA THR A 268 -46.25 -3.89 -24.75
C THR A 268 -47.68 -3.75 -24.23
N GLY A 269 -48.10 -2.54 -23.82
CA GLY A 269 -49.37 -2.30 -23.12
C GLY A 269 -49.38 -2.90 -21.69
N ASN A 270 -48.26 -3.51 -21.24
CA ASN A 270 -48.18 -4.22 -19.98
C ASN A 270 -47.30 -3.43 -18.97
N ILE A 271 -47.92 -2.92 -17.92
CA ILE A 271 -47.23 -2.16 -16.87
C ILE A 271 -46.19 -3.02 -16.13
N VAL A 272 -46.44 -4.34 -16.00
CA VAL A 272 -45.56 -5.28 -15.34
C VAL A 272 -44.22 -5.34 -16.06
N THR A 273 -44.18 -5.31 -17.41
CA THR A 273 -42.94 -5.24 -18.20
C THR A 273 -42.16 -3.96 -17.88
N GLY A 274 -42.82 -2.82 -17.76
CA GLY A 274 -42.20 -1.57 -17.34
C GLY A 274 -41.57 -1.65 -15.95
N VAL A 275 -42.29 -2.23 -14.98
CA VAL A 275 -41.80 -2.45 -13.61
C VAL A 275 -40.58 -3.41 -13.62
N THR A 276 -40.65 -4.50 -14.36
CA THR A 276 -39.52 -5.46 -14.50
C THR A 276 -38.25 -4.77 -15.02
N VAL A 277 -38.39 -3.92 -16.04
CA VAL A 277 -37.27 -3.14 -16.58
C VAL A 277 -36.66 -2.24 -15.51
N LEU A 278 -37.48 -1.55 -14.69
CA LEU A 278 -36.98 -0.68 -13.62
C LEU A 278 -36.20 -1.46 -12.56
N VAL A 279 -36.65 -2.65 -12.19
CA VAL A 279 -36.01 -3.52 -11.21
C VAL A 279 -34.66 -4.01 -11.72
N VAL A 280 -34.61 -4.48 -12.97
CA VAL A 280 -33.43 -5.08 -13.57
C VAL A 280 -32.36 -4.06 -13.93
N PHE A 281 -32.74 -2.81 -14.22
CA PHE A 281 -31.82 -1.78 -14.68
C PHE A 281 -30.99 -1.12 -13.56
N CYS A 282 -31.01 -1.65 -12.34
CA CYS A 282 -30.22 -1.09 -11.25
C CYS A 282 -28.70 -1.18 -11.55
N PRO A 283 -27.94 -0.09 -11.49
CA PRO A 283 -26.47 -0.14 -11.68
C PRO A 283 -25.72 -0.52 -10.41
N CYS A 284 -26.33 -1.26 -9.47
CA CYS A 284 -25.80 -1.53 -8.14
C CYS A 284 -24.41 -2.19 -8.18
N ALA A 285 -24.25 -3.24 -8.98
CA ALA A 285 -22.96 -3.93 -9.12
C ALA A 285 -21.85 -3.04 -9.69
N LEU A 286 -22.20 -2.11 -10.60
CA LEU A 286 -21.25 -1.16 -11.18
C LEU A 286 -20.66 -0.23 -10.12
N VAL A 287 -21.52 0.29 -9.24
CA VAL A 287 -21.12 1.26 -8.21
C VAL A 287 -20.25 0.61 -7.13
N LEU A 288 -20.48 -0.67 -6.83
CA LEU A 288 -19.91 -1.36 -5.69
C LEU A 288 -18.67 -2.18 -6.00
N ALA A 289 -18.57 -2.75 -7.19
CA ALA A 289 -17.42 -3.56 -7.58
C ALA A 289 -16.11 -2.78 -7.57
N THR A 290 -16.14 -1.48 -7.93
CA THR A 290 -14.94 -0.65 -7.97
C THR A 290 -14.35 -0.40 -6.58
N PRO A 291 -15.09 0.16 -5.59
CA PRO A 291 -14.54 0.34 -4.25
C PRO A 291 -14.17 -0.99 -3.59
N THR A 292 -14.94 -2.06 -3.79
CA THR A 292 -14.62 -3.39 -3.25
C THR A 292 -13.29 -3.91 -3.78
N ALA A 293 -13.03 -3.80 -5.09
CA ALA A 293 -11.76 -4.21 -5.69
C ALA A 293 -10.57 -3.40 -5.16
N ILE A 294 -10.74 -2.09 -5.00
CA ILE A 294 -9.72 -1.19 -4.46
C ILE A 294 -9.41 -1.56 -3.01
N MET A 295 -10.44 -1.73 -2.18
CA MET A 295 -10.25 -2.08 -0.77
C MET A 295 -9.63 -3.46 -0.59
N ALA A 296 -10.04 -4.44 -1.40
CA ALA A 296 -9.42 -5.76 -1.43
C ALA A 296 -7.92 -5.69 -1.78
N ALA A 297 -7.56 -4.86 -2.77
CA ALA A 297 -6.18 -4.68 -3.19
C ALA A 297 -5.34 -3.92 -2.14
N ILE A 298 -5.86 -2.85 -1.54
CA ILE A 298 -5.20 -2.12 -0.43
C ILE A 298 -4.96 -3.07 0.75
N GLY A 299 -5.99 -3.83 1.15
CA GLY A 299 -5.85 -4.82 2.21
C GLY A 299 -4.85 -5.94 1.90
N GLN A 300 -4.75 -6.36 0.63
CA GLN A 300 -3.75 -7.31 0.17
C GLN A 300 -2.33 -6.71 0.18
N ALA A 301 -2.16 -5.47 -0.29
CA ALA A 301 -0.89 -4.75 -0.27
C ALA A 301 -0.35 -4.60 1.16
N THR A 302 -1.22 -4.22 2.09
CA THR A 302 -0.88 -4.05 3.51
C THR A 302 -0.34 -5.33 4.14
N LYS A 303 -0.87 -6.51 3.79
CA LYS A 303 -0.34 -7.82 4.25
C LYS A 303 1.12 -8.05 3.85
N HIS A 304 1.57 -7.41 2.77
CA HIS A 304 2.91 -7.55 2.22
C HIS A 304 3.80 -6.35 2.53
N GLY A 305 3.42 -5.52 3.50
CA GLY A 305 4.20 -4.36 3.90
C GLY A 305 4.23 -3.22 2.86
N VAL A 306 3.20 -3.12 2.02
CA VAL A 306 3.03 -2.04 1.05
C VAL A 306 1.82 -1.19 1.43
N ILE A 307 2.04 0.07 1.77
CA ILE A 307 1.00 1.02 2.15
C ILE A 307 0.62 1.89 0.96
N ILE A 308 -0.61 1.81 0.54
CA ILE A 308 -1.18 2.58 -0.57
C ILE A 308 -2.09 3.66 0.00
N LYS A 309 -1.78 4.93 -0.23
CA LYS A 309 -2.48 6.08 0.35
C LYS A 309 -3.78 6.46 -0.35
N SER A 310 -4.06 5.89 -1.51
CA SER A 310 -5.32 6.15 -2.20
C SER A 310 -5.63 5.10 -3.27
N GLY A 311 -6.92 4.88 -3.55
CA GLY A 311 -7.34 4.08 -4.70
C GLY A 311 -6.90 4.70 -6.04
N GLU A 312 -6.70 6.01 -6.09
CA GLU A 312 -6.15 6.71 -7.26
C GLU A 312 -4.72 6.29 -7.55
N SER A 313 -3.86 6.23 -6.52
CA SER A 313 -2.46 5.81 -6.65
C SER A 313 -2.35 4.37 -7.14
N LEU A 314 -3.23 3.48 -6.64
CA LEU A 314 -3.31 2.09 -7.10
C LEU A 314 -3.73 2.01 -8.58
N GLU A 315 -4.73 2.77 -8.99
CA GLU A 315 -5.18 2.81 -10.38
C GLU A 315 -4.12 3.38 -11.31
N LYS A 316 -3.45 4.47 -10.92
CA LYS A 316 -2.34 5.07 -11.68
C LYS A 316 -1.18 4.09 -11.81
N MET A 317 -0.80 3.40 -10.71
CA MET A 317 0.27 2.39 -10.73
C MET A 317 -0.05 1.25 -11.70
N GLY A 318 -1.31 0.86 -11.83
CA GLY A 318 -1.74 -0.09 -12.86
C GLY A 318 -1.50 0.40 -14.31
N LYS A 319 -1.45 1.70 -14.53
CA LYS A 319 -1.24 2.31 -15.87
C LYS A 319 0.22 2.71 -16.12
N VAL A 320 1.09 2.66 -15.12
CA VAL A 320 2.52 2.97 -15.24
C VAL A 320 3.17 2.08 -16.29
N ASP A 321 3.93 2.67 -17.19
CA ASP A 321 4.75 1.99 -18.21
C ASP A 321 6.24 2.23 -18.03
N THR A 322 6.61 3.20 -17.18
CA THR A 322 7.99 3.59 -16.92
C THR A 322 8.20 3.77 -15.41
N ILE A 323 9.23 3.11 -14.88
CA ILE A 323 9.65 3.27 -13.49
C ILE A 323 11.01 3.97 -13.48
N ALA A 324 11.04 5.17 -12.93
CA ALA A 324 12.24 5.94 -12.65
C ALA A 324 12.74 5.59 -11.24
N CYS A 325 13.98 5.12 -11.13
CA CYS A 325 14.58 4.73 -9.86
C CYS A 325 15.76 5.65 -9.54
N ASP A 326 15.82 6.14 -8.30
CA ASP A 326 17.08 6.68 -7.79
C ASP A 326 18.08 5.53 -7.57
N LYS A 327 19.38 5.85 -7.54
CA LYS A 327 20.42 4.86 -7.25
C LYS A 327 20.57 4.68 -5.74
N THR A 328 20.97 5.73 -5.06
CA THR A 328 21.45 5.70 -3.66
C THR A 328 20.27 5.52 -2.69
N GLY A 329 20.37 4.56 -1.75
CA GLY A 329 19.28 4.27 -0.82
C GLY A 329 18.08 3.52 -1.43
N THR A 330 18.00 3.43 -2.77
CA THR A 330 16.92 2.75 -3.51
C THR A 330 17.41 1.46 -4.14
N LEU A 331 18.21 1.53 -5.20
CA LEU A 331 18.81 0.34 -5.84
C LEU A 331 20.03 -0.17 -5.06
N THR A 332 20.60 0.66 -4.21
CA THR A 332 21.68 0.35 -3.29
C THR A 332 21.19 0.55 -1.85
N TYR A 333 22.00 0.11 -0.89
CA TYR A 333 21.69 0.30 0.54
C TYR A 333 21.95 1.72 1.06
N GLY A 334 22.58 2.62 0.26
CA GLY A 334 22.95 3.97 0.69
C GLY A 334 24.08 4.01 1.71
N ARG A 335 24.82 2.92 1.85
CA ARG A 335 25.97 2.80 2.77
C ARG A 335 27.20 2.31 2.03
N LEU A 336 28.32 2.95 2.34
CA LEU A 336 29.61 2.57 1.76
C LEU A 336 30.18 1.36 2.50
N GLU A 337 30.60 0.37 1.74
CA GLU A 337 31.34 -0.80 2.24
C GLU A 337 32.65 -0.97 1.47
N VAL A 338 33.64 -1.57 2.12
CA VAL A 338 34.92 -1.93 1.47
C VAL A 338 34.63 -3.02 0.45
N SER A 339 34.80 -2.69 -0.84
CA SER A 339 34.63 -3.61 -1.97
C SER A 339 35.91 -4.33 -2.36
N ASP A 340 37.06 -3.61 -2.36
CA ASP A 340 38.37 -4.16 -2.74
C ASP A 340 39.46 -3.63 -1.83
N VAL A 341 40.41 -4.49 -1.55
CA VAL A 341 41.66 -4.17 -0.85
C VAL A 341 42.81 -4.64 -1.75
N ILE A 342 43.52 -3.71 -2.35
CA ILE A 342 44.54 -4.01 -3.39
C ILE A 342 45.90 -3.55 -2.89
N PRO A 343 46.75 -4.46 -2.37
CA PRO A 343 48.12 -4.15 -2.05
C PRO A 343 48.94 -3.93 -3.34
N PHE A 344 49.87 -2.96 -3.33
CA PHE A 344 50.84 -2.75 -4.40
C PHE A 344 52.21 -3.35 -4.04
N ASP A 345 52.44 -3.56 -2.75
CA ASP A 345 53.63 -4.29 -2.25
C ASP A 345 53.29 -5.78 -2.13
N SER A 346 54.05 -6.62 -2.85
CA SER A 346 53.87 -8.08 -2.85
C SER A 346 54.17 -8.74 -1.49
N SER A 347 54.81 -8.02 -0.57
CA SER A 347 55.07 -8.47 0.79
C SER A 347 53.87 -8.26 1.74
N LEU A 348 52.87 -7.49 1.31
CA LEU A 348 51.70 -7.11 2.12
C LEU A 348 50.49 -7.89 1.67
N THR A 349 49.79 -8.52 2.60
CA THR A 349 48.51 -9.18 2.32
C THR A 349 47.35 -8.18 2.38
N GLU A 350 46.23 -8.52 1.74
CA GLU A 350 44.99 -7.71 1.83
C GLU A 350 44.55 -7.47 3.30
N LYS A 351 44.66 -8.51 4.15
CA LYS A 351 44.33 -8.41 5.57
C LYS A 351 45.23 -7.47 6.33
N GLU A 352 46.52 -7.49 6.05
CA GLU A 352 47.50 -6.60 6.69
C GLU A 352 47.26 -5.15 6.25
N LEU A 353 47.07 -4.91 4.95
CA LEU A 353 46.72 -3.57 4.44
C LEU A 353 45.44 -3.04 5.09
N LEU A 354 44.38 -3.86 5.17
CA LEU A 354 43.14 -3.49 5.80
C LEU A 354 43.32 -3.20 7.31
N THR A 355 44.08 -4.05 8.02
CA THR A 355 44.33 -3.88 9.46
C THR A 355 45.09 -2.57 9.76
N VAL A 356 46.10 -2.28 8.99
CA VAL A 356 46.94 -1.08 9.15
C VAL A 356 46.11 0.18 8.83
N THR A 357 45.34 0.15 7.75
CA THR A 357 44.49 1.27 7.36
C THR A 357 43.35 1.49 8.37
N ALA A 358 42.67 0.44 8.81
CA ALA A 358 41.62 0.53 9.81
C ALA A 358 42.13 1.06 11.16
N SER A 359 43.38 0.68 11.56
CA SER A 359 44.03 1.23 12.74
C SER A 359 44.31 2.72 12.59
N ALA A 360 44.75 3.17 11.40
CA ALA A 360 44.95 4.59 11.10
C ALA A 360 43.64 5.40 11.09
N GLU A 361 42.58 4.84 10.54
CA GLU A 361 41.24 5.47 10.43
C GLU A 361 40.38 5.32 11.70
N ALA A 362 40.85 4.62 12.73
CA ALA A 362 40.05 4.32 13.94
C ALA A 362 39.51 5.57 14.66
N LYS A 363 40.22 6.71 14.54
CA LYS A 363 39.77 8.01 15.09
C LYS A 363 39.10 8.91 14.05
N SER A 364 38.94 8.42 12.81
CA SER A 364 38.31 9.18 11.71
C SER A 364 36.80 9.20 11.82
N GLU A 365 36.21 10.38 11.72
CA GLU A 365 34.78 10.54 11.63
C GLU A 365 34.23 10.49 10.19
N HIS A 366 35.12 10.40 9.21
CA HIS A 366 34.77 10.36 7.80
C HIS A 366 34.04 9.05 7.45
N PRO A 367 32.95 9.05 6.65
CA PRO A 367 32.21 7.83 6.28
C PRO A 367 33.07 6.72 5.69
N LEU A 368 34.06 7.07 4.86
CA LEU A 368 34.99 6.09 4.28
C LEU A 368 35.85 5.42 5.36
N GLY A 369 36.38 6.18 6.32
CA GLY A 369 37.15 5.64 7.45
C GLY A 369 36.30 4.73 8.33
N LYS A 370 35.07 5.14 8.66
CA LYS A 370 34.13 4.31 9.44
C LYS A 370 33.84 2.98 8.75
N ALA A 371 33.65 2.97 7.43
CA ALA A 371 33.41 1.74 6.66
C ALA A 371 34.63 0.80 6.67
N ILE A 372 35.84 1.35 6.57
CA ILE A 372 37.09 0.55 6.65
C ILE A 372 37.23 -0.08 8.05
N VAL A 373 36.99 0.69 9.11
CA VAL A 373 37.03 0.20 10.49
C VAL A 373 35.99 -0.87 10.74
N ALA A 374 34.75 -0.67 10.25
CA ALA A 374 33.66 -1.65 10.35
C ALA A 374 34.08 -2.98 9.66
N ARG A 375 34.62 -2.91 8.43
CA ARG A 375 35.07 -4.10 7.69
C ARG A 375 36.17 -4.88 8.44
N ALA A 376 37.09 -4.16 9.04
CA ALA A 376 38.17 -4.79 9.83
C ALA A 376 37.64 -5.48 11.10
N LYS A 377 36.66 -4.86 11.77
CA LYS A 377 35.98 -5.46 12.93
C LYS A 377 35.17 -6.70 12.56
N ASP A 378 34.44 -6.68 11.46
CA ASP A 378 33.68 -7.83 10.95
C ASP A 378 34.58 -9.03 10.65
N GLN A 379 35.81 -8.77 10.23
CA GLN A 379 36.84 -9.79 10.02
C GLN A 379 37.61 -10.16 11.29
N ASN A 380 37.25 -9.60 12.45
CA ASN A 380 37.93 -9.78 13.73
C ASN A 380 39.46 -9.47 13.66
N LEU A 381 39.81 -8.44 12.88
CA LEU A 381 41.23 -8.03 12.75
C LEU A 381 41.67 -7.22 13.98
N PRO A 382 42.87 -7.41 14.50
CA PRO A 382 43.36 -6.69 15.67
C PRO A 382 43.69 -5.24 15.29
N LEU A 383 42.94 -4.28 15.82
CA LEU A 383 43.21 -2.87 15.61
C LEU A 383 44.17 -2.33 16.68
N THR A 384 45.16 -1.58 16.24
CA THR A 384 46.14 -0.90 17.11
C THR A 384 45.76 0.56 17.26
N GLU A 385 45.87 1.10 18.45
CA GLU A 385 45.57 2.52 18.68
C GLU A 385 46.54 3.43 17.94
N SER A 386 46.00 4.45 17.26
CA SER A 386 46.79 5.42 16.49
C SER A 386 47.31 6.56 17.39
N GLU A 387 48.55 6.90 17.22
CA GLU A 387 49.22 8.07 17.78
C GLU A 387 49.31 9.16 16.70
N ASP A 388 49.46 10.44 17.11
CA ASP A 388 49.65 11.59 16.22
C ASP A 388 48.65 11.68 15.06
N PHE A 389 47.35 11.37 15.33
CA PHE A 389 46.28 11.45 14.34
C PHE A 389 46.04 12.90 13.92
N LYS A 390 46.11 13.17 12.61
CA LYS A 390 45.81 14.49 12.01
C LYS A 390 44.93 14.30 10.78
N MET A 391 43.87 15.08 10.67
CA MET A 391 42.99 15.11 9.52
C MET A 391 43.25 16.32 8.64
N ALA A 392 43.41 16.10 7.35
CA ALA A 392 43.42 17.12 6.30
C ALA A 392 42.06 17.12 5.61
N ALA A 393 41.22 18.12 5.89
CA ALA A 393 39.85 18.18 5.41
C ALA A 393 39.76 18.04 3.87
N GLY A 394 38.93 17.09 3.41
CA GLY A 394 38.71 16.79 1.99
C GLY A 394 39.88 16.13 1.28
N LYS A 395 40.98 15.80 1.98
CA LYS A 395 42.19 15.22 1.40
C LYS A 395 42.53 13.84 1.96
N GLY A 396 42.57 13.68 3.28
CA GLY A 396 42.93 12.44 3.93
C GLY A 396 43.35 12.61 5.38
N ILE A 397 44.02 11.59 5.92
CA ILE A 397 44.53 11.57 7.29
C ILE A 397 46.02 11.18 7.32
N SER A 398 46.72 11.58 8.38
CA SER A 398 48.00 11.03 8.77
C SER A 398 47.92 10.48 10.19
N ALA A 399 48.52 9.32 10.43
CA ALA A 399 48.52 8.69 11.74
C ALA A 399 49.80 7.88 11.94
N LYS A 400 50.19 7.69 13.21
CA LYS A 400 51.34 6.85 13.57
C LYS A 400 50.84 5.59 14.25
N ILE A 401 51.21 4.43 13.71
CA ILE A 401 50.84 3.11 14.21
C ILE A 401 52.09 2.32 14.52
N SER A 402 52.32 1.96 15.78
CA SER A 402 53.48 1.18 16.22
C SER A 402 54.82 1.76 15.70
N GLY A 403 54.95 3.10 15.72
CA GLY A 403 56.15 3.80 15.25
C GLY A 403 56.20 4.04 13.72
N ARG A 404 55.30 3.49 12.92
CA ARG A 404 55.20 3.68 11.47
C ARG A 404 54.29 4.89 11.15
N SER A 405 54.74 5.81 10.32
CA SER A 405 53.96 6.95 9.88
C SER A 405 53.17 6.59 8.60
N LEU A 406 51.85 6.62 8.70
CA LEU A 406 50.94 6.27 7.62
C LEU A 406 50.20 7.50 7.11
N LEU A 407 49.98 7.54 5.81
CA LEU A 407 49.14 8.50 5.12
C LEU A 407 47.99 7.75 4.45
N CYS A 408 46.75 8.16 4.70
CA CYS A 408 45.59 7.61 4.01
C CYS A 408 44.81 8.75 3.37
N GLY A 409 44.54 8.69 2.06
CA GLY A 409 43.84 9.78 1.40
C GLY A 409 43.75 9.68 -0.11
N ASN A 410 43.38 10.80 -0.74
CA ASN A 410 43.32 10.87 -2.19
C ASN A 410 44.72 11.04 -2.82
N GLU A 411 44.81 10.76 -4.13
CA GLU A 411 46.05 10.84 -4.91
C GLU A 411 46.78 12.17 -4.75
N LYS A 412 46.04 13.28 -4.80
CA LYS A 412 46.59 14.63 -4.66
C LYS A 412 47.23 14.86 -3.29
N TYR A 413 46.60 14.38 -2.23
CA TYR A 413 47.12 14.50 -0.88
C TYR A 413 48.43 13.74 -0.69
N LEU A 414 48.51 12.50 -1.19
CA LEU A 414 49.73 11.72 -1.09
C LEU A 414 50.89 12.37 -1.87
N MET A 415 50.61 12.88 -3.08
CA MET A 415 51.62 13.62 -3.87
C MET A 415 52.09 14.90 -3.16
N GLU A 416 51.19 15.67 -2.52
CA GLU A 416 51.55 16.84 -1.72
C GLU A 416 52.46 16.49 -0.52
N GLN A 417 52.35 15.26 0.01
CA GLN A 417 53.20 14.74 1.09
C GLN A 417 54.48 14.05 0.60
N GLY A 418 54.76 14.09 -0.71
CA GLY A 418 56.01 13.55 -1.30
C GLY A 418 55.96 12.07 -1.67
N VAL A 419 54.79 11.42 -1.63
CA VAL A 419 54.65 10.03 -2.03
C VAL A 419 54.69 9.91 -3.56
N SER A 420 55.51 8.97 -4.06
CA SER A 420 55.59 8.68 -5.49
C SER A 420 54.42 7.81 -5.95
N ILE A 421 53.63 8.30 -6.91
CA ILE A 421 52.51 7.58 -7.51
C ILE A 421 52.96 6.99 -8.84
N GLY A 422 53.16 5.66 -8.89
CA GLY A 422 53.55 4.95 -10.10
C GLY A 422 52.37 4.70 -11.06
N GLU A 423 52.72 4.31 -12.29
CA GLU A 423 51.73 4.05 -13.36
C GLU A 423 50.73 2.94 -12.99
N GLN A 424 51.15 1.92 -12.24
CA GLN A 424 50.28 0.86 -11.72
C GLN A 424 49.19 1.41 -10.78
N VAL A 425 49.55 2.34 -9.89
CA VAL A 425 48.60 2.98 -8.98
C VAL A 425 47.58 3.79 -9.77
N HIS A 426 48.06 4.58 -10.73
CA HIS A 426 47.23 5.43 -11.57
C HIS A 426 46.23 4.60 -12.40
N SER A 427 46.67 3.54 -13.06
CA SER A 427 45.81 2.64 -13.84
C SER A 427 44.78 1.93 -12.96
N THR A 428 45.13 1.54 -11.74
CA THR A 428 44.20 0.94 -10.78
C THR A 428 43.14 1.94 -10.32
N LEU A 429 43.51 3.18 -10.01
CA LEU A 429 42.59 4.23 -9.63
C LEU A 429 41.59 4.55 -10.76
N GLU A 430 42.07 4.64 -12.01
CA GLU A 430 41.19 4.88 -13.17
C GLU A 430 40.20 3.73 -13.37
N LYS A 431 40.59 2.48 -13.16
CA LYS A 431 39.70 1.33 -13.18
C LYS A 431 38.65 1.45 -12.08
N LEU A 432 39.04 1.70 -10.83
CA LEU A 432 38.14 1.84 -9.70
C LEU A 432 37.15 3.02 -9.88
N ARG A 433 37.62 4.16 -10.42
CA ARG A 433 36.77 5.31 -10.78
C ARG A 433 35.74 4.96 -11.85
N THR A 434 36.13 4.16 -12.85
CA THR A 434 35.24 3.68 -13.91
C THR A 434 34.16 2.75 -13.33
N GLU A 435 34.49 1.96 -12.31
CA GLU A 435 33.58 1.09 -11.57
C GLU A 435 32.75 1.87 -10.52
N GLY A 436 32.91 3.18 -10.41
CA GLY A 436 32.18 4.03 -9.47
C GLY A 436 32.54 3.85 -8.01
N LYS A 437 33.73 3.37 -7.74
CA LYS A 437 34.24 3.14 -6.40
C LYS A 437 34.98 4.37 -5.89
N ALA A 438 34.73 4.75 -4.65
CA ALA A 438 35.59 5.68 -3.92
C ALA A 438 36.88 4.94 -3.51
N SER A 439 38.02 5.59 -3.56
CA SER A 439 39.28 4.97 -3.27
C SER A 439 40.10 5.80 -2.27
N ILE A 440 40.71 5.11 -1.31
CA ILE A 440 41.67 5.66 -0.37
C ILE A 440 42.99 4.99 -0.64
N LEU A 441 43.98 5.77 -1.02
CA LEU A 441 45.37 5.31 -1.11
C LEU A 441 46.01 5.29 0.28
N VAL A 442 46.81 4.29 0.53
CA VAL A 442 47.54 4.08 1.78
C VAL A 442 49.03 4.12 1.50
N ALA A 443 49.75 4.97 2.19
CA ALA A 443 51.22 5.08 2.00
C ALA A 443 51.95 5.09 3.34
N GLU A 444 53.18 4.61 3.31
CA GLU A 444 54.15 4.74 4.37
C GLU A 444 55.42 5.44 3.83
N LYS A 445 55.76 6.55 4.47
CA LYS A 445 56.84 7.44 3.97
C LYS A 445 56.60 7.83 2.51
N ASP A 446 57.50 7.48 1.59
CA ASP A 446 57.45 7.88 0.18
C ASP A 446 56.83 6.80 -0.72
N THR A 447 56.35 5.67 -0.13
CA THR A 447 55.89 4.51 -0.88
C THR A 447 54.41 4.28 -0.71
N CYS A 448 53.65 4.13 -1.81
CA CYS A 448 52.27 3.73 -1.80
C CYS A 448 52.16 2.22 -1.55
N LEU A 449 51.58 1.84 -0.42
CA LEU A 449 51.38 0.44 0.00
C LEU A 449 50.23 -0.25 -0.72
N GLY A 450 49.17 0.48 -1.00
CA GLY A 450 47.98 -0.09 -1.64
C GLY A 450 46.82 0.90 -1.71
N VAL A 451 45.68 0.40 -2.17
CA VAL A 451 44.43 1.13 -2.24
C VAL A 451 43.31 0.32 -1.62
N ILE A 452 42.42 0.99 -0.87
CA ILE A 452 41.15 0.45 -0.41
C ILE A 452 40.04 1.14 -1.19
N ALA A 453 39.27 0.33 -1.91
CA ALA A 453 38.10 0.79 -2.65
C ALA A 453 36.83 0.54 -1.86
N LEU A 454 35.93 1.51 -1.92
CA LEU A 454 34.63 1.46 -1.29
C LEU A 454 33.56 1.77 -2.32
N SER A 455 32.45 1.04 -2.25
CA SER A 455 31.30 1.29 -3.10
C SER A 455 30.01 1.23 -2.27
N ASP A 456 28.99 1.88 -2.79
CA ASP A 456 27.65 1.68 -2.29
C ASP A 456 27.15 0.31 -2.78
N VAL A 457 26.66 -0.51 -1.86
CA VAL A 457 26.35 -1.91 -2.13
C VAL A 457 25.02 -1.99 -2.89
N LEU A 458 25.09 -2.61 -4.07
CA LEU A 458 23.89 -2.91 -4.86
C LEU A 458 23.03 -3.95 -4.14
N ARG A 459 21.71 -3.71 -4.10
CA ARG A 459 20.77 -4.69 -3.54
C ARG A 459 20.73 -5.94 -4.43
N PRO A 460 20.83 -7.14 -3.87
CA PRO A 460 20.82 -8.40 -4.64
C PRO A 460 19.56 -8.55 -5.52
N GLU A 461 18.44 -8.01 -5.04
CA GLU A 461 17.13 -8.10 -5.68
C GLU A 461 16.98 -7.14 -6.88
N ALA A 462 17.87 -6.15 -7.05
CA ALA A 462 17.74 -5.10 -8.06
C ALA A 462 17.65 -5.66 -9.48
N LYS A 463 18.49 -6.63 -9.81
CA LYS A 463 18.49 -7.27 -11.13
C LYS A 463 17.21 -8.06 -11.41
N ASP A 464 16.72 -8.83 -10.43
CA ASP A 464 15.49 -9.58 -10.54
C ASP A 464 14.28 -8.65 -10.67
N MET A 465 14.23 -7.58 -9.87
CA MET A 465 13.21 -6.53 -9.97
C MET A 465 13.12 -5.95 -11.39
N VAL A 466 14.24 -5.52 -11.97
CA VAL A 466 14.28 -4.95 -13.33
C VAL A 466 13.82 -5.98 -14.36
N SER A 467 14.28 -7.23 -14.25
CA SER A 467 13.88 -8.32 -15.14
C SER A 467 12.36 -8.59 -15.10
N ARG A 468 11.78 -8.67 -13.90
CA ARG A 468 10.32 -8.87 -13.71
C ARG A 468 9.51 -7.69 -14.26
N LEU A 469 9.98 -6.45 -14.07
CA LEU A 469 9.31 -5.27 -14.62
C LEU A 469 9.35 -5.26 -16.14
N THR A 470 10.49 -5.59 -16.73
CA THR A 470 10.65 -5.71 -18.19
C THR A 470 9.71 -6.80 -18.76
N ALA A 471 9.57 -7.94 -18.08
CA ALA A 471 8.62 -8.98 -18.46
C ALA A 471 7.16 -8.50 -18.43
N MET A 472 6.84 -7.50 -17.61
CA MET A 472 5.54 -6.84 -17.55
C MET A 472 5.40 -5.65 -18.54
N ARG A 473 6.33 -5.49 -19.47
CA ARG A 473 6.40 -4.37 -20.42
C ARG A 473 6.46 -3.00 -19.74
N THR A 474 7.16 -2.95 -18.62
CA THR A 474 7.41 -1.71 -17.86
C THR A 474 8.90 -1.41 -17.97
N SER A 475 9.24 -0.28 -18.58
CA SER A 475 10.64 0.18 -18.72
C SER A 475 11.16 0.73 -17.39
N THR A 476 12.47 0.61 -17.19
CA THR A 476 13.15 1.20 -16.02
C THR A 476 14.16 2.24 -16.46
N VAL A 477 14.20 3.37 -15.77
CA VAL A 477 15.12 4.50 -16.01
C VAL A 477 15.89 4.75 -14.72
N LEU A 478 17.21 4.82 -14.82
CA LEU A 478 18.06 5.21 -13.69
C LEU A 478 18.22 6.74 -13.66
N LEU A 479 17.89 7.36 -12.54
CA LEU A 479 18.15 8.77 -12.25
C LEU A 479 19.21 8.85 -11.14
N THR A 480 20.34 9.50 -11.39
CA THR A 480 21.42 9.58 -10.40
C THR A 480 22.25 10.85 -10.54
N GLY A 481 22.79 11.33 -9.42
CA GLY A 481 23.79 12.39 -9.38
C GLY A 481 25.23 11.93 -9.71
N ASP A 482 25.44 10.63 -9.86
CA ASP A 482 26.76 10.09 -10.22
C ASP A 482 27.19 10.51 -11.61
N ASN A 483 28.51 10.48 -11.85
CA ASN A 483 29.05 10.68 -13.18
C ASN A 483 28.58 9.60 -14.17
N ARG A 484 28.58 9.96 -15.45
CA ARG A 484 28.06 9.12 -16.54
C ARG A 484 28.64 7.70 -16.55
N LYS A 485 29.97 7.55 -16.37
CA LYS A 485 30.65 6.25 -16.42
C LYS A 485 30.19 5.32 -15.31
N THR A 486 30.10 5.84 -14.09
CA THR A 486 29.61 5.11 -12.91
C THR A 486 28.15 4.68 -13.10
N ALA A 487 27.29 5.60 -13.55
CA ALA A 487 25.88 5.34 -13.78
C ALA A 487 25.66 4.24 -14.84
N ASP A 488 26.39 4.29 -15.95
CA ASP A 488 26.33 3.29 -17.01
C ASP A 488 26.84 1.91 -16.53
N TYR A 489 27.88 1.88 -15.68
CA TYR A 489 28.39 0.65 -15.09
C TYR A 489 27.33 -0.04 -14.21
N PHE A 490 26.70 0.71 -13.30
CA PHE A 490 25.62 0.18 -12.45
C PHE A 490 24.41 -0.26 -13.25
N ALA A 491 23.95 0.55 -14.18
CA ALA A 491 22.79 0.24 -15.03
C ALA A 491 22.99 -1.05 -15.82
N LYS A 492 24.20 -1.28 -16.35
CA LYS A 492 24.55 -2.50 -17.09
C LYS A 492 24.49 -3.75 -16.20
N GLN A 493 24.90 -3.66 -14.93
CA GLN A 493 24.88 -4.79 -13.99
C GLN A 493 23.45 -5.27 -13.72
N ILE A 494 22.48 -4.35 -13.61
CA ILE A 494 21.09 -4.65 -13.28
C ILE A 494 20.17 -4.72 -14.49
N GLY A 495 20.68 -4.40 -15.70
CA GLY A 495 19.92 -4.50 -16.94
C GLY A 495 19.05 -3.29 -17.27
N ILE A 496 19.34 -2.10 -16.74
CA ILE A 496 18.69 -0.84 -17.10
C ILE A 496 19.36 -0.26 -18.34
N SER A 497 18.57 0.07 -19.37
CA SER A 497 19.06 0.60 -20.64
C SER A 497 19.03 2.13 -20.74
N GLU A 498 18.13 2.79 -20.01
CA GLU A 498 18.01 4.25 -20.01
C GLU A 498 18.57 4.85 -18.73
N VAL A 499 19.59 5.72 -18.87
CA VAL A 499 20.33 6.32 -17.77
C VAL A 499 20.34 7.84 -17.92
N ARG A 500 20.00 8.52 -16.86
CA ARG A 500 20.13 9.97 -16.67
C ARG A 500 21.12 10.20 -15.50
N ALA A 501 22.31 10.64 -15.84
CA ALA A 501 23.43 10.80 -14.90
C ALA A 501 23.72 12.29 -14.66
N GLU A 502 24.54 12.56 -13.62
CA GLU A 502 25.02 13.91 -13.26
C GLU A 502 23.87 14.88 -12.89
N LEU A 503 22.78 14.34 -12.31
CA LEU A 503 21.60 15.12 -12.00
C LEU A 503 21.64 15.76 -10.61
N LEU A 504 21.41 17.05 -10.55
CA LEU A 504 21.04 17.74 -9.31
C LEU A 504 19.59 17.36 -8.88
N PRO A 505 19.21 17.54 -7.61
CA PRO A 505 17.85 17.23 -7.15
C PRO A 505 16.74 17.89 -7.99
N GLU A 506 16.92 19.14 -8.40
CA GLU A 506 15.98 19.86 -9.26
C GLU A 506 15.91 19.29 -10.68
N GLU A 507 17.03 18.79 -11.21
CA GLU A 507 17.10 18.18 -12.52
C GLU A 507 16.45 16.79 -12.54
N LYS A 508 16.42 16.08 -11.40
CA LYS A 508 15.63 14.84 -11.27
C LYS A 508 14.14 15.14 -11.51
N VAL A 509 13.62 16.21 -10.94
CA VAL A 509 12.23 16.66 -11.16
C VAL A 509 11.96 16.93 -12.63
N GLN A 510 12.83 17.74 -13.26
CA GLN A 510 12.71 18.08 -14.69
C GLN A 510 12.77 16.83 -15.59
N ASN A 511 13.60 15.84 -15.24
CA ASN A 511 13.67 14.59 -15.99
C ASN A 511 12.40 13.74 -15.84
N VAL A 512 11.78 13.70 -14.66
CA VAL A 512 10.47 13.06 -14.44
C VAL A 512 9.38 13.77 -15.23
N GLU A 513 9.37 15.11 -15.27
CA GLU A 513 8.44 15.92 -16.06
C GLU A 513 8.62 15.64 -17.55
N ALA A 514 9.85 15.65 -18.07
CA ALA A 514 10.16 15.37 -19.46
C ALA A 514 9.68 13.98 -19.91
N LEU A 515 9.82 12.96 -19.04
CA LEU A 515 9.29 11.63 -19.32
C LEU A 515 7.76 11.65 -19.42
N ARG A 516 7.07 12.38 -18.54
CA ARG A 516 5.61 12.53 -18.55
C ARG A 516 5.13 13.32 -19.79
N GLU A 517 5.82 14.39 -20.16
CA GLU A 517 5.54 15.17 -21.36
C GLU A 517 5.74 14.36 -22.65
N ALA A 518 6.67 13.40 -22.64
CA ALA A 518 6.82 12.41 -23.70
C ALA A 518 5.68 11.37 -23.76
N GLY A 519 4.64 11.53 -22.94
CA GLY A 519 3.45 10.66 -22.91
C GLY A 519 3.60 9.40 -22.07
N ARG A 520 4.73 9.21 -21.38
CA ARG A 520 4.95 8.06 -20.48
C ARG A 520 4.16 8.22 -19.17
N LYS A 521 3.75 7.11 -18.59
CA LYS A 521 3.16 7.04 -17.24
C LYS A 521 4.23 6.63 -16.26
N VAL A 522 4.71 7.61 -15.49
CA VAL A 522 5.93 7.49 -14.70
C VAL A 522 5.62 7.19 -13.24
N CYS A 523 6.25 6.13 -12.71
CA CYS A 523 6.39 5.91 -11.28
C CYS A 523 7.82 6.30 -10.89
N MET A 524 7.99 7.15 -9.88
CA MET A 524 9.30 7.46 -9.28
C MET A 524 9.46 6.66 -7.99
N ILE A 525 10.63 6.02 -7.83
CA ILE A 525 11.02 5.30 -6.61
C ILE A 525 12.26 5.97 -6.04
N GLY A 526 12.22 6.35 -4.77
CA GLY A 526 13.32 7.01 -4.08
C GLY A 526 13.27 6.81 -2.56
N ASP A 527 14.33 7.19 -1.86
CA ASP A 527 14.42 7.13 -0.40
C ASP A 527 13.70 8.29 0.31
N GLY A 528 13.32 9.30 -0.45
CA GLY A 528 12.41 10.38 -0.09
C GLY A 528 13.00 11.61 0.55
N VAL A 529 14.21 11.62 1.04
CA VAL A 529 14.79 12.84 1.64
C VAL A 529 15.15 13.84 0.54
N ASN A 530 15.91 13.40 -0.46
CA ASN A 530 16.33 14.23 -1.58
C ASN A 530 15.36 14.15 -2.77
N ASP A 531 14.58 13.08 -2.86
CA ASP A 531 13.72 12.78 -4.00
C ASP A 531 12.26 13.18 -3.79
N ALA A 532 11.89 13.72 -2.62
CA ALA A 532 10.52 14.11 -2.29
C ALA A 532 9.84 14.98 -3.38
N PRO A 533 10.50 15.98 -3.98
CA PRO A 533 9.91 16.74 -5.08
C PRO A 533 9.68 15.90 -6.33
N ALA A 534 10.61 14.99 -6.68
CA ALA A 534 10.49 14.10 -7.85
C ALA A 534 9.39 13.04 -7.64
N LEU A 535 9.28 12.48 -6.41
CA LEU A 535 8.20 11.57 -6.03
C LEU A 535 6.82 12.21 -6.22
N LYS A 536 6.67 13.47 -5.79
CA LYS A 536 5.42 14.21 -5.89
C LYS A 536 5.09 14.61 -7.34
N THR A 537 6.09 14.79 -8.18
CA THR A 537 5.94 15.19 -9.58
C THR A 537 5.54 14.02 -10.47
N ALA A 538 5.92 12.79 -10.15
CA ALA A 538 5.57 11.59 -10.90
C ALA A 538 4.04 11.33 -10.92
N ASP A 539 3.56 10.45 -11.83
CA ASP A 539 2.17 9.99 -11.78
C ASP A 539 1.91 9.17 -10.51
N VAL A 540 2.94 8.45 -10.02
CA VAL A 540 2.94 7.72 -8.75
C VAL A 540 4.33 7.84 -8.11
N GLY A 541 4.39 8.33 -6.88
CA GLY A 541 5.58 8.30 -6.05
C GLY A 541 5.58 7.08 -5.13
N VAL A 542 6.67 6.33 -5.11
CA VAL A 542 6.89 5.20 -4.18
C VAL A 542 8.09 5.51 -3.30
N ALA A 543 7.85 5.69 -2.02
CA ALA A 543 8.93 5.88 -1.05
C ALA A 543 9.47 4.54 -0.59
N MET A 544 10.79 4.42 -0.63
CA MET A 544 11.54 3.39 0.10
C MET A 544 11.69 3.86 1.54
N GLY A 545 11.67 2.97 2.46
CA GLY A 545 12.13 3.37 3.74
C GLY A 545 11.63 2.59 4.90
N SER A 546 12.58 2.23 5.74
CA SER A 546 12.33 1.98 7.14
C SER A 546 11.53 3.16 7.71
N MET A 547 10.61 2.92 8.60
CA MET A 547 9.66 3.81 9.27
C MET A 547 10.25 5.12 9.88
N GLY A 548 11.43 5.58 9.44
CA GLY A 548 12.16 6.73 9.97
C GLY A 548 12.15 8.00 9.12
N SER A 549 11.78 7.94 7.83
CA SER A 549 11.72 9.15 6.99
C SER A 549 10.28 9.63 6.82
N ASP A 550 9.78 10.37 7.80
CA ASP A 550 8.43 10.99 7.74
C ASP A 550 8.24 11.81 6.45
N ILE A 551 9.29 12.48 5.96
CA ILE A 551 9.26 13.33 4.76
C ILE A 551 8.99 12.52 3.50
N ALA A 552 9.65 11.36 3.35
CA ALA A 552 9.47 10.49 2.21
C ALA A 552 8.06 9.91 2.13
N VAL A 553 7.65 9.38 3.28
CA VAL A 553 6.31 8.80 3.42
C VAL A 553 5.25 9.86 3.16
N GLU A 554 5.42 11.10 3.60
CA GLU A 554 4.46 12.18 3.37
C GLU A 554 4.37 12.58 1.89
N ALA A 555 5.50 12.66 1.19
CA ALA A 555 5.57 13.07 -0.21
C ALA A 555 5.07 12.02 -1.20
N ALA A 556 5.22 10.73 -0.89
CA ALA A 556 4.88 9.64 -1.79
C ALA A 556 3.40 9.25 -1.75
N ASP A 557 2.92 8.63 -2.81
CA ASP A 557 1.58 8.04 -2.93
C ASP A 557 1.50 6.63 -2.34
N ILE A 558 2.63 5.92 -2.36
CA ILE A 558 2.78 4.55 -1.88
C ILE A 558 4.06 4.48 -1.06
N ALA A 559 4.04 3.79 0.06
CA ALA A 559 5.22 3.57 0.91
C ALA A 559 5.50 2.08 1.07
N LEU A 560 6.76 1.69 0.94
CA LEU A 560 7.23 0.36 1.31
C LEU A 560 7.68 0.41 2.78
N MET A 561 7.16 -0.50 3.60
CA MET A 561 7.47 -0.54 5.03
C MET A 561 8.85 -1.14 5.33
N SER A 562 9.30 -2.01 4.45
CA SER A 562 10.67 -2.55 4.44
C SER A 562 11.44 -1.95 3.26
N ASP A 563 12.78 -1.98 3.35
CA ASP A 563 13.67 -1.58 2.25
C ASP A 563 13.75 -2.62 1.12
N ASP A 564 12.74 -3.47 0.98
CA ASP A 564 12.70 -4.56 0.02
C ASP A 564 12.11 -4.12 -1.33
N ILE A 565 12.98 -3.88 -2.31
CA ILE A 565 12.59 -3.51 -3.68
C ILE A 565 11.90 -4.63 -4.46
N SER A 566 11.95 -5.88 -3.98
CA SER A 566 11.22 -7.00 -4.59
C SER A 566 9.70 -6.81 -4.54
N LYS A 567 9.22 -5.93 -3.65
CA LYS A 567 7.80 -5.53 -3.54
C LYS A 567 7.32 -4.68 -4.72
N ILE A 568 8.21 -4.05 -5.50
CA ILE A 568 7.81 -3.21 -6.65
C ILE A 568 7.16 -4.03 -7.77
N PRO A 569 7.72 -5.14 -8.25
CA PRO A 569 7.03 -6.01 -9.21
C PRO A 569 5.71 -6.58 -8.68
N TYR A 570 5.66 -6.92 -7.38
CA TYR A 570 4.42 -7.34 -6.72
C TYR A 570 3.35 -6.24 -6.77
N LEU A 571 3.69 -5.01 -6.36
CA LEU A 571 2.81 -3.85 -6.39
C LEU A 571 2.28 -3.60 -7.82
N LYS A 572 3.14 -3.67 -8.82
CA LYS A 572 2.77 -3.51 -10.23
C LYS A 572 1.77 -4.58 -10.68
N ARG A 573 2.00 -5.85 -10.33
CA ARG A 573 1.07 -6.96 -10.66
C ARG A 573 -0.27 -6.81 -9.96
N LEU A 574 -0.27 -6.47 -8.68
CA LEU A 574 -1.48 -6.21 -7.90
C LEU A 574 -2.30 -5.09 -8.53
N SER A 575 -1.66 -3.96 -8.86
CA SER A 575 -2.30 -2.80 -9.47
C SER A 575 -2.88 -3.12 -10.85
N ASN A 576 -2.13 -3.85 -11.69
CA ASN A 576 -2.59 -4.32 -12.99
C ASN A 576 -3.83 -5.24 -12.86
N ALA A 577 -3.77 -6.19 -11.90
CA ALA A 577 -4.87 -7.11 -11.64
C ALA A 577 -6.12 -6.37 -11.14
N THR A 578 -5.93 -5.38 -10.26
CA THR A 578 -7.04 -4.55 -9.75
C THR A 578 -7.73 -3.80 -10.87
N VAL A 579 -6.99 -3.09 -11.72
CA VAL A 579 -7.56 -2.37 -12.86
C VAL A 579 -8.25 -3.33 -13.84
N LYS A 580 -7.68 -4.51 -14.09
CA LYS A 580 -8.30 -5.54 -14.94
C LYS A 580 -9.60 -6.06 -14.31
N THR A 581 -9.60 -6.34 -13.01
CA THR A 581 -10.79 -6.81 -12.30
C THR A 581 -11.90 -5.76 -12.31
N ILE A 582 -11.58 -4.48 -12.07
CA ILE A 582 -12.57 -3.39 -12.14
C ILE A 582 -13.18 -3.32 -13.54
N LYS A 583 -12.37 -3.30 -14.60
CA LYS A 583 -12.85 -3.28 -15.99
C LYS A 583 -13.73 -4.48 -16.30
N PHE A 584 -13.31 -5.68 -15.89
CA PHE A 584 -14.07 -6.91 -16.09
C PHE A 584 -15.42 -6.85 -15.36
N SER A 585 -15.43 -6.45 -14.09
CA SER A 585 -16.64 -6.31 -13.27
C SER A 585 -17.64 -5.32 -13.87
N ILE A 586 -17.15 -4.16 -14.34
CA ILE A 586 -17.97 -3.17 -15.04
C ILE A 586 -18.59 -3.77 -16.31
N THR A 587 -17.77 -4.39 -17.14
CA THR A 587 -18.24 -4.98 -18.41
C THR A 587 -19.25 -6.10 -18.16
N LEU A 588 -18.96 -6.99 -17.21
CA LEU A 588 -19.87 -8.10 -16.86
C LEU A 588 -21.21 -7.60 -16.32
N SER A 589 -21.19 -6.60 -15.42
CA SER A 589 -22.40 -5.98 -14.90
C SER A 589 -23.25 -5.36 -16.01
N MET A 590 -22.64 -4.64 -16.94
CA MET A 590 -23.35 -4.05 -18.08
C MET A 590 -23.95 -5.12 -19.01
N CYS A 591 -23.21 -6.22 -19.24
CA CYS A 591 -23.73 -7.34 -20.06
C CYS A 591 -24.93 -8.03 -19.39
N ILE A 592 -24.85 -8.29 -18.06
CA ILE A 592 -25.96 -8.90 -17.31
C ILE A 592 -27.21 -7.99 -17.39
N ASN A 593 -27.06 -6.70 -17.14
CA ASN A 593 -28.18 -5.76 -17.23
C ASN A 593 -28.77 -5.70 -18.63
N PHE A 594 -27.93 -5.65 -19.67
CA PHE A 594 -28.40 -5.62 -21.06
C PHE A 594 -29.23 -6.87 -21.43
N VAL A 595 -28.70 -8.06 -21.09
CA VAL A 595 -29.39 -9.33 -21.33
C VAL A 595 -30.73 -9.37 -20.58
N ALA A 596 -30.71 -8.97 -19.32
CA ALA A 596 -31.93 -8.98 -18.49
C ALA A 596 -32.99 -8.00 -19.00
N ILE A 597 -32.60 -6.82 -19.53
CA ILE A 597 -33.53 -5.89 -20.19
C ILE A 597 -34.15 -6.53 -21.44
N VAL A 598 -33.35 -7.15 -22.30
CA VAL A 598 -33.89 -7.82 -23.49
C VAL A 598 -34.87 -8.91 -23.12
N LEU A 599 -34.55 -9.74 -22.12
CA LEU A 599 -35.45 -10.78 -21.63
C LEU A 599 -36.75 -10.19 -21.01
N SER A 600 -36.64 -9.05 -20.33
CA SER A 600 -37.83 -8.32 -19.80
C SER A 600 -38.74 -7.80 -20.91
N LEU A 601 -38.16 -7.22 -21.96
CA LEU A 601 -38.92 -6.73 -23.14
C LEU A 601 -39.59 -7.86 -23.93
N LEU A 602 -39.00 -9.08 -23.88
CA LEU A 602 -39.58 -10.29 -24.47
C LEU A 602 -40.62 -10.96 -23.51
N GLU A 603 -40.91 -10.33 -22.37
CA GLU A 603 -41.83 -10.85 -21.33
C GLU A 603 -41.42 -12.23 -20.76
N LEU A 604 -40.12 -12.57 -20.86
CA LEU A 604 -39.56 -13.82 -20.32
C LEU A 604 -39.13 -13.68 -18.85
N LEU A 605 -39.08 -12.44 -18.33
CA LEU A 605 -38.78 -12.16 -16.91
C LEU A 605 -39.96 -11.44 -16.29
N THR A 606 -40.34 -11.89 -15.11
CA THR A 606 -41.28 -11.17 -14.19
C THR A 606 -40.48 -10.23 -13.29
N PRO A 607 -41.10 -9.28 -12.56
CA PRO A 607 -40.38 -8.44 -11.59
C PRO A 607 -39.57 -9.25 -10.59
N VAL A 608 -40.07 -10.38 -10.15
CA VAL A 608 -39.49 -11.35 -9.24
C VAL A 608 -38.25 -12.01 -9.82
N THR A 609 -38.38 -12.70 -10.93
CA THR A 609 -37.26 -13.39 -11.59
C THR A 609 -36.20 -12.40 -12.07
N GLY A 610 -36.63 -11.19 -12.51
CA GLY A 610 -35.75 -10.10 -12.87
C GLY A 610 -34.92 -9.60 -11.68
N ALA A 611 -35.52 -9.42 -10.50
CA ALA A 611 -34.82 -9.04 -9.28
C ALA A 611 -33.82 -10.12 -8.83
N LEU A 612 -34.20 -11.39 -8.89
CA LEU A 612 -33.29 -12.51 -8.57
C LEU A 612 -32.08 -12.56 -9.49
N VAL A 613 -32.28 -12.47 -10.80
CA VAL A 613 -31.17 -12.45 -11.79
C VAL A 613 -30.26 -11.25 -11.55
N HIS A 614 -30.83 -10.07 -11.33
CA HIS A 614 -30.08 -8.86 -11.07
C HIS A 614 -29.22 -8.97 -9.79
N ASN A 615 -29.82 -9.42 -8.67
CA ASN A 615 -29.10 -9.53 -7.40
C ASN A 615 -28.05 -10.64 -7.41
N ALA A 616 -28.36 -11.81 -7.98
CA ALA A 616 -27.39 -12.88 -8.14
C ALA A 616 -26.18 -12.41 -8.98
N GLY A 617 -26.44 -11.71 -10.09
CA GLY A 617 -25.41 -11.10 -10.92
C GLY A 617 -24.58 -10.06 -10.16
N SER A 618 -25.22 -9.18 -9.39
CA SER A 618 -24.57 -8.16 -8.57
C SER A 618 -23.67 -8.78 -7.50
N CYS A 619 -24.17 -9.75 -6.74
CA CYS A 619 -23.40 -10.48 -5.74
C CYS A 619 -22.18 -11.20 -6.36
N PHE A 620 -22.35 -11.82 -7.53
CA PHE A 620 -21.28 -12.50 -8.24
C PHE A 620 -20.17 -11.52 -8.66
N VAL A 621 -20.53 -10.36 -9.23
CA VAL A 621 -19.57 -9.33 -9.65
C VAL A 621 -18.81 -8.75 -8.45
N VAL A 622 -19.49 -8.47 -7.32
CA VAL A 622 -18.86 -7.95 -6.11
C VAL A 622 -17.96 -9.02 -5.46
N LEU A 623 -18.35 -10.29 -5.50
CA LEU A 623 -17.54 -11.40 -5.01
C LEU A 623 -16.22 -11.53 -5.80
N ILE A 624 -16.27 -11.42 -7.14
CA ILE A 624 -15.06 -11.43 -7.99
C ILE A 624 -14.11 -10.29 -7.58
N ALA A 625 -14.64 -9.10 -7.31
CA ALA A 625 -13.85 -7.97 -6.85
C ALA A 625 -13.20 -8.23 -5.47
N ALA A 626 -13.95 -8.82 -4.55
CA ALA A 626 -13.46 -9.14 -3.20
C ALA A 626 -12.40 -10.26 -3.18
N LEU A 627 -12.43 -11.20 -4.14
CA LEU A 627 -11.46 -12.29 -4.24
C LEU A 627 -10.03 -11.81 -4.52
N LEU A 628 -9.83 -10.54 -4.93
CA LEU A 628 -8.50 -9.92 -5.01
C LEU A 628 -7.75 -9.97 -3.68
N TYR A 629 -8.46 -9.93 -2.54
CA TYR A 629 -7.86 -9.95 -1.21
C TYR A 629 -7.11 -11.26 -0.89
N ASP A 630 -7.59 -12.38 -1.43
CA ASP A 630 -7.03 -13.71 -1.16
C ASP A 630 -6.13 -14.20 -2.30
N ARG A 631 -6.03 -13.45 -3.42
CA ARG A 631 -5.25 -13.83 -4.59
C ARG A 631 -3.76 -13.67 -4.33
N LYS A 632 -2.96 -14.70 -4.66
CA LYS A 632 -1.50 -14.63 -4.61
C LYS A 632 -0.93 -13.96 -5.86
N PHE A 633 0.07 -13.08 -5.66
CA PHE A 633 0.76 -12.32 -6.72
C PHE A 633 2.27 -12.55 -6.66
N GLU A 634 2.68 -13.80 -6.54
CA GLU A 634 4.10 -14.20 -6.56
C GLU A 634 4.77 -13.97 -7.90
#